data_cd83f87f21255d0c91ea4ee05c36a5e2
#
_entry.id   cd83f87f21255d0c91ea4ee05c36a5e2
#
_cell.length_a   1.000
_cell.length_b   1.000
_cell.length_c   1.000
_cell.angle_alpha   90.00
_cell.angle_beta   90.00
_cell.angle_gamma   90.00
#
_symmetry.space_group_name_H-M   'P 1'
#
loop_
_entity.id
_entity.type
_entity.pdbx_description
1 polymer ?
#
loop_
_entity_poly.entity_id
_entity_poly.type
_entity_poly.pdbx_seq_one_letter_code
_entity_poly.pdbx_strand_id
1 'polypeptide(L)'
;MLKLKTELTLPNVGLTGFETPLTEDELAIQGVVHQFAKNVLRPIGQELDRMSAADVIAPGSPYWTVMAEAAKLGLDPDLLGQFEPAVANRLESIIGEEMGWGDAGLAVSLTVNSFPLEMAKAVGNQELVDLSTGRIGCWMITHPDKGTDVGAFDM
;
A
#
# COMPACT_ATOMS: atom_id res chain seq x y z
N MET A 1 -23.36 -31.43 -2.75
CA MET A 1 -22.12 -30.76 -2.33
C MET A 1 -21.45 -30.25 -3.60
N LEU A 2 -21.63 -28.97 -3.92
CA LEU A 2 -21.04 -28.34 -5.11
C LEU A 2 -19.52 -28.22 -4.86
N LYS A 3 -18.72 -28.92 -5.68
CA LYS A 3 -17.28 -28.64 -5.75
C LYS A 3 -17.09 -27.32 -6.50
N LEU A 4 -16.85 -26.24 -5.78
CA LEU A 4 -16.33 -25.01 -6.38
C LEU A 4 -15.01 -25.35 -7.07
N LYS A 5 -14.93 -25.11 -8.39
CA LYS A 5 -13.66 -25.13 -9.10
C LYS A 5 -12.76 -24.04 -8.51
N THR A 6 -11.69 -24.44 -7.86
CA THR A 6 -10.76 -23.59 -7.14
C THR A 6 -9.75 -22.87 -8.04
N GLU A 7 -9.87 -22.98 -9.35
CA GLU A 7 -9.05 -22.25 -10.32
C GLU A 7 -9.97 -21.47 -11.26
N LEU A 8 -10.39 -20.30 -10.82
CA LEU A 8 -10.80 -19.26 -11.75
C LEU A 8 -9.52 -18.68 -12.34
N THR A 9 -9.08 -19.22 -13.47
CA THR A 9 -8.20 -18.47 -14.37
C THR A 9 -9.08 -17.36 -14.96
N LEU A 10 -9.11 -16.21 -14.32
CA LEU A 10 -9.69 -15.04 -14.95
C LEU A 10 -8.82 -14.76 -16.17
N PRO A 11 -9.40 -14.66 -17.38
CA PRO A 11 -8.63 -14.16 -18.50
C PRO A 11 -8.07 -12.80 -18.09
N ASN A 12 -6.86 -12.51 -18.54
CA ASN A 12 -6.22 -11.21 -18.35
C ASN A 12 -7.03 -10.18 -19.16
N VAL A 13 -8.19 -9.83 -18.66
CA VAL A 13 -9.09 -8.84 -19.24
C VAL A 13 -8.68 -7.54 -18.62
N GLY A 14 -7.92 -6.76 -19.33
CA GLY A 14 -7.82 -5.34 -19.01
C GLY A 14 -9.24 -4.83 -18.80
N LEU A 15 -9.53 -4.28 -17.64
CA LEU A 15 -10.88 -3.90 -17.20
C LEU A 15 -11.55 -2.93 -18.17
N THR A 16 -10.76 -2.20 -18.96
CA THR A 16 -11.23 -1.18 -19.89
C THR A 16 -10.87 -1.48 -21.36
N GLY A 17 -9.94 -2.40 -21.61
CA GLY A 17 -9.41 -2.70 -22.94
C GLY A 17 -8.52 -1.59 -23.52
N PHE A 18 -8.18 -0.58 -22.70
CA PHE A 18 -7.31 0.55 -23.10
C PHE A 18 -5.89 0.42 -22.53
N GLU A 19 -5.66 -0.57 -21.66
CA GLU A 19 -4.35 -0.80 -21.05
C GLU A 19 -3.37 -1.31 -22.12
N THR A 20 -2.23 -0.65 -22.21
CA THR A 20 -1.10 -1.19 -22.97
C THR A 20 -0.49 -2.38 -22.23
N PRO A 21 0.05 -3.38 -22.95
CA PRO A 21 0.77 -4.48 -22.32
C PRO A 21 1.84 -3.96 -21.36
N LEU A 22 2.06 -4.68 -20.26
CA LEU A 22 3.13 -4.36 -19.33
C LEU A 22 4.48 -4.62 -19.99
N THR A 23 5.46 -3.77 -19.72
CA THR A 23 6.85 -3.97 -20.09
C THR A 23 7.47 -5.11 -19.26
N GLU A 24 8.66 -5.57 -19.66
CA GLU A 24 9.38 -6.60 -18.89
C GLU A 24 9.71 -6.14 -17.46
N ASP A 25 10.08 -4.87 -17.29
CA ASP A 25 10.38 -4.29 -15.98
C ASP A 25 9.12 -4.18 -15.11
N GLU A 26 8.00 -3.76 -15.68
CA GLU A 26 6.70 -3.70 -14.99
C GLU A 26 6.23 -5.10 -14.56
N LEU A 27 6.39 -6.11 -15.42
CA LEU A 27 6.10 -7.50 -15.07
C LEU A 27 7.01 -8.03 -13.97
N ALA A 28 8.28 -7.65 -13.97
CA ALA A 28 9.21 -8.03 -12.92
C ALA A 28 8.81 -7.43 -11.57
N ILE A 29 8.48 -6.14 -11.53
CA ILE A 29 7.97 -5.45 -10.33
C ILE A 29 6.66 -6.08 -9.86
N GLN A 30 5.70 -6.28 -10.78
CA GLN A 30 4.46 -6.97 -10.47
C GLN A 30 4.70 -8.32 -9.81
N GLY A 31 5.60 -9.12 -10.37
CA GLY A 31 5.95 -10.44 -9.83
C GLY A 31 6.51 -10.39 -8.42
N VAL A 32 7.39 -9.44 -8.12
CA VAL A 32 7.97 -9.26 -6.78
C VAL A 32 6.89 -8.85 -5.78
N VAL A 33 6.06 -7.87 -6.12
CA VAL A 33 4.98 -7.38 -5.25
C VAL A 33 3.92 -8.46 -5.05
N HIS A 34 3.58 -9.22 -6.10
CA HIS A 34 2.65 -10.35 -5.99
C HIS A 34 3.16 -11.43 -5.00
N GLN A 35 4.45 -11.75 -5.04
CA GLN A 35 5.02 -12.72 -4.09
C GLN A 35 4.96 -12.19 -2.64
N PHE A 36 5.24 -10.92 -2.42
CA PHE A 36 5.08 -10.29 -1.12
C PHE A 36 3.61 -10.32 -0.66
N ALA A 37 2.69 -9.91 -1.52
CA ALA A 37 1.26 -9.92 -1.23
C ALA A 37 0.76 -11.33 -0.87
N LYS A 38 1.18 -12.33 -1.63
CA LYS A 38 0.80 -13.73 -1.45
C LYS A 38 1.38 -14.35 -0.18
N ASN A 39 2.67 -14.08 0.10
CA ASN A 39 3.41 -14.79 1.13
C ASN A 39 3.42 -14.06 2.47
N VAL A 40 3.18 -12.74 2.48
CA VAL A 40 3.23 -11.89 3.67
C VAL A 40 1.88 -11.27 3.96
N LEU A 41 1.33 -10.44 3.04
CA LEU A 41 0.10 -9.69 3.34
C LEU A 41 -1.08 -10.62 3.58
N ARG A 42 -1.33 -11.57 2.68
CA ARG A 42 -2.52 -12.41 2.73
C ARG A 42 -2.59 -13.32 3.97
N PRO A 43 -1.55 -14.07 4.34
CA PRO A 43 -1.59 -14.90 5.55
C PRO A 43 -1.64 -14.05 6.83
N ILE A 44 -0.90 -12.95 6.90
CA ILE A 44 -0.89 -12.09 8.08
C ILE A 44 -2.22 -11.35 8.21
N GLY A 45 -2.79 -10.81 7.13
CA GLY A 45 -4.11 -10.19 7.15
C GLY A 45 -5.18 -11.11 7.71
N GLN A 46 -5.21 -12.38 7.30
CA GLN A 46 -6.14 -13.38 7.83
C GLN A 46 -5.93 -13.69 9.32
N GLU A 47 -4.71 -13.55 9.82
CA GLU A 47 -4.40 -13.70 11.25
C GLU A 47 -4.88 -12.46 12.02
N LEU A 48 -4.57 -11.26 11.54
CA LEU A 48 -4.94 -10.00 12.16
C LEU A 48 -6.46 -9.79 12.24
N ASP A 49 -7.22 -10.26 11.26
CA ASP A 49 -8.70 -10.21 11.25
C ASP A 49 -9.35 -10.92 12.45
N ARG A 50 -8.62 -11.81 13.10
CA ARG A 50 -9.10 -12.56 14.28
C ARG A 50 -8.66 -11.95 15.58
N MET A 51 -7.85 -10.92 15.55
CA MET A 51 -7.29 -10.24 16.72
C MET A 51 -8.16 -9.06 17.14
N SER A 52 -8.06 -8.66 18.40
CA SER A 52 -8.64 -7.37 18.81
C SER A 52 -7.80 -6.21 18.25
N ALA A 53 -8.42 -5.03 18.07
CA ALA A 53 -7.70 -3.85 17.57
C ALA A 53 -6.48 -3.48 18.43
N ALA A 54 -6.54 -3.72 19.75
CA ALA A 54 -5.42 -3.48 20.65
C ALA A 54 -4.29 -4.50 20.44
N ASP A 55 -4.62 -5.76 20.17
CA ASP A 55 -3.63 -6.82 19.96
C ASP A 55 -2.93 -6.68 18.60
N VAL A 56 -3.64 -6.17 17.58
CA VAL A 56 -3.06 -5.91 16.25
C VAL A 56 -1.83 -5.01 16.33
N ILE A 57 -1.85 -4.00 17.18
CA ILE A 57 -0.75 -3.03 17.33
C ILE A 57 0.16 -3.32 18.54
N ALA A 58 -0.12 -4.39 19.29
CA ALA A 58 0.68 -4.76 20.45
C ALA A 58 2.12 -5.14 20.04
N PRO A 59 3.12 -4.96 20.93
CA PRO A 59 4.47 -5.44 20.70
C PRO A 59 4.47 -6.95 20.38
N GLY A 60 5.15 -7.33 19.30
CA GLY A 60 5.22 -8.74 18.86
C GLY A 60 4.06 -9.18 17.96
N SER A 61 3.11 -8.32 17.63
CA SER A 61 2.08 -8.61 16.66
C SER A 61 2.67 -8.90 15.27
N PRO A 62 2.03 -9.80 14.48
CA PRO A 62 2.40 -10.04 13.08
C PRO A 62 2.35 -8.78 12.19
N TYR A 63 1.58 -7.77 12.57
CA TYR A 63 1.56 -6.46 11.90
C TYR A 63 2.96 -5.86 11.73
N TRP A 64 3.81 -5.95 12.74
CA TRP A 64 5.17 -5.41 12.68
C TRP A 64 6.07 -6.19 11.72
N THR A 65 5.78 -7.46 11.49
CA THR A 65 6.45 -8.26 10.45
C THR A 65 6.13 -7.73 9.07
N VAL A 66 4.86 -7.33 8.81
CA VAL A 66 4.47 -6.71 7.54
C VAL A 66 5.29 -5.45 7.28
N MET A 67 5.41 -4.56 8.27
CA MET A 67 6.21 -3.33 8.14
C MET A 67 7.68 -3.62 7.84
N ALA A 68 8.27 -4.59 8.53
CA ALA A 68 9.67 -4.97 8.35
C ALA A 68 9.93 -5.61 6.98
N GLU A 69 9.03 -6.47 6.50
CA GLU A 69 9.16 -7.13 5.20
C GLU A 69 8.90 -6.15 4.04
N ALA A 70 7.92 -5.24 4.18
CA ALA A 70 7.68 -4.18 3.21
C ALA A 70 8.90 -3.26 3.02
N ALA A 71 9.57 -2.89 4.11
CA ALA A 71 10.77 -2.08 4.06
C ALA A 71 11.92 -2.75 3.26
N LYS A 72 11.97 -4.08 3.23
CA LYS A 72 12.98 -4.83 2.45
C LYS A 72 12.74 -4.80 0.95
N LEU A 73 11.51 -4.54 0.51
CA LEU A 73 11.20 -4.44 -0.91
C LEU A 73 11.85 -3.22 -1.57
N GLY A 74 12.17 -2.19 -0.80
CA GLY A 74 12.74 -0.94 -1.32
C GLY A 74 11.78 -0.19 -2.24
N LEU A 75 10.48 -0.43 -2.14
CA LEU A 75 9.45 0.24 -2.91
C LEU A 75 9.04 1.52 -2.17
N ASP A 76 9.99 2.42 -2.00
CA ASP A 76 9.69 3.71 -1.41
C ASP A 76 9.34 4.77 -2.48
N PRO A 77 8.63 5.84 -2.11
CA PRO A 77 8.28 6.91 -3.04
C PRO A 77 9.49 7.58 -3.69
N ASP A 78 10.64 7.63 -3.01
CA ASP A 78 11.87 8.23 -3.55
C ASP A 78 12.40 7.39 -4.74
N LEU A 79 12.20 6.06 -4.73
CA LEU A 79 12.51 5.20 -5.88
C LEU A 79 11.60 5.52 -7.06
N LEU A 80 10.29 5.62 -6.82
CA LEU A 80 9.31 5.91 -7.88
C LEU A 80 9.53 7.31 -8.47
N GLY A 81 9.95 8.27 -7.67
CA GLY A 81 10.28 9.63 -8.10
C GLY A 81 11.47 9.72 -9.08
N GLN A 82 12.22 8.64 -9.29
CA GLN A 82 13.31 8.58 -10.28
C GLN A 82 12.83 8.28 -11.70
N PHE A 83 11.58 7.84 -11.85
CA PHE A 83 10.96 7.55 -13.14
C PHE A 83 10.23 8.76 -13.71
N GLU A 84 10.03 8.76 -15.03
CA GLU A 84 9.11 9.72 -15.66
C GLU A 84 7.71 9.60 -15.03
N PRO A 85 6.99 10.70 -14.82
CA PRO A 85 5.71 10.70 -14.08
C PRO A 85 4.69 9.67 -14.58
N ALA A 86 4.60 9.45 -15.89
CA ALA A 86 3.69 8.48 -16.47
C ALA A 86 4.06 7.04 -16.10
N VAL A 87 5.35 6.74 -16.03
CA VAL A 87 5.87 5.43 -15.63
C VAL A 87 5.67 5.24 -14.13
N ALA A 88 6.00 6.25 -13.32
CA ALA A 88 5.81 6.21 -11.87
C ALA A 88 4.34 5.93 -11.50
N ASN A 89 3.40 6.68 -12.07
CA ASN A 89 1.96 6.49 -11.81
C ASN A 89 1.47 5.09 -12.21
N ARG A 90 2.01 4.54 -13.29
CA ARG A 90 1.67 3.19 -13.73
C ARG A 90 2.22 2.13 -12.78
N LEU A 91 3.46 2.29 -12.32
CA LEU A 91 4.08 1.41 -11.32
C LEU A 91 3.33 1.48 -9.99
N GLU A 92 2.95 2.67 -9.52
CA GLU A 92 2.12 2.84 -8.31
C GLU A 92 0.80 2.07 -8.43
N SER A 93 0.15 2.13 -9.60
CA SER A 93 -1.09 1.38 -9.84
C SER A 93 -0.87 -0.13 -9.77
N ILE A 94 0.18 -0.64 -10.42
CA ILE A 94 0.54 -2.07 -10.40
C ILE A 94 0.84 -2.53 -8.96
N ILE A 95 1.65 -1.76 -8.24
CA ILE A 95 1.99 -2.05 -6.84
C ILE A 95 0.74 -2.05 -5.96
N GLY A 96 -0.12 -1.03 -6.11
CA GLY A 96 -1.35 -0.90 -5.35
C GLY A 96 -2.33 -2.04 -5.60
N GLU A 97 -2.50 -2.47 -6.85
CA GLU A 97 -3.35 -3.62 -7.22
C GLU A 97 -2.88 -4.92 -6.59
N GLU A 98 -1.58 -5.22 -6.68
CA GLU A 98 -1.02 -6.45 -6.13
C GLU A 98 -1.05 -6.46 -4.59
N MET A 99 -0.73 -5.34 -3.95
CA MET A 99 -0.85 -5.22 -2.49
C MET A 99 -2.30 -5.36 -2.04
N GLY A 100 -3.24 -4.70 -2.72
CA GLY A 100 -4.68 -4.79 -2.43
C GLY A 100 -5.24 -6.20 -2.66
N TRP A 101 -4.73 -6.92 -3.65
CA TRP A 101 -5.05 -8.33 -3.86
C TRP A 101 -4.58 -9.21 -2.68
N GLY A 102 -3.46 -8.88 -2.07
CA GLY A 102 -2.95 -9.54 -0.87
C GLY A 102 -3.85 -9.29 0.33
N ASP A 103 -3.94 -8.05 0.74
CA ASP A 103 -4.82 -7.56 1.81
C ASP A 103 -5.00 -6.04 1.69
N ALA A 104 -6.22 -5.59 1.45
CA ALA A 104 -6.51 -4.18 1.19
C ALA A 104 -6.29 -3.30 2.43
N GLY A 105 -6.56 -3.81 3.63
CA GLY A 105 -6.34 -3.09 4.88
C GLY A 105 -4.87 -2.84 5.15
N LEU A 106 -4.05 -3.86 4.99
CA LEU A 106 -2.59 -3.76 5.12
C LEU A 106 -1.98 -2.90 4.02
N ALA A 107 -2.49 -2.99 2.78
CA ALA A 107 -2.05 -2.13 1.69
C ALA A 107 -2.27 -0.64 2.01
N VAL A 108 -3.47 -0.29 2.48
CA VAL A 108 -3.78 1.09 2.93
C VAL A 108 -2.89 1.50 4.10
N SER A 109 -2.67 0.61 5.07
CA SER A 109 -1.82 0.90 6.21
C SER A 109 -0.37 1.22 5.80
N LEU A 110 0.19 0.46 4.87
CA LEU A 110 1.53 0.71 4.32
C LEU A 110 1.61 2.05 3.59
N THR A 111 0.61 2.37 2.77
CA THR A 111 0.56 3.65 2.03
C THR A 111 0.42 4.84 2.97
N VAL A 112 -0.52 4.80 3.92
CA VAL A 112 -0.77 5.91 4.86
C VAL A 112 0.42 6.14 5.78
N ASN A 113 1.20 5.09 6.07
CA ASN A 113 2.39 5.19 6.90
C ASN A 113 3.43 6.18 6.36
N SER A 114 3.57 6.32 5.04
CA SER A 114 4.56 7.22 4.42
C SER A 114 4.11 8.70 4.40
N PHE A 115 2.82 8.99 4.48
CA PHE A 115 2.27 10.34 4.26
C PHE A 115 2.91 11.45 5.11
N PRO A 116 3.13 11.30 6.44
CA PRO A 116 3.75 12.37 7.21
C PRO A 116 5.15 12.72 6.74
N LEU A 117 5.94 11.70 6.35
CA LEU A 117 7.29 11.90 5.83
C LEU A 117 7.25 12.59 4.46
N GLU A 118 6.38 12.12 3.56
CA GLU A 118 6.21 12.72 2.23
C GLU A 118 5.75 14.18 2.32
N MET A 119 4.79 14.46 3.18
CA MET A 119 4.32 15.83 3.41
C MET A 119 5.41 16.72 4.00
N ALA A 120 6.19 16.22 4.96
CA ALA A 120 7.31 16.95 5.56
C ALA A 120 8.37 17.31 4.50
N LYS A 121 8.70 16.35 3.61
CA LYS A 121 9.60 16.58 2.47
C LYS A 121 9.03 17.63 1.50
N ALA A 122 7.75 17.49 1.12
CA ALA A 122 7.08 18.39 0.18
C ALA A 122 7.05 19.86 0.64
N VAL A 123 6.91 20.11 1.96
CA VAL A 123 6.95 21.46 2.52
C VAL A 123 8.37 21.92 2.92
N GLY A 124 9.38 21.08 2.72
CA GLY A 124 10.78 21.39 3.02
C GLY A 124 11.08 21.56 4.52
N ASN A 125 10.30 20.92 5.39
CA ASN A 125 10.48 21.04 6.84
C ASN A 125 11.36 19.88 7.37
N GLN A 126 12.65 20.15 7.54
CA GLN A 126 13.63 19.14 7.97
C GLN A 126 13.36 18.60 9.37
N GLU A 127 12.84 19.41 10.29
CA GLU A 127 12.49 18.94 11.64
C GLU A 127 11.38 17.89 11.60
N LEU A 128 10.36 18.10 10.78
CA LEU A 128 9.29 17.12 10.57
C LEU A 128 9.79 15.87 9.84
N VAL A 129 10.72 16.00 8.89
CA VAL A 129 11.37 14.85 8.23
C VAL A 129 12.08 13.98 9.28
N ASP A 130 12.90 14.60 10.14
CA ASP A 130 13.65 13.90 11.18
C ASP A 130 12.70 13.22 12.19
N LEU A 131 11.61 13.89 12.56
CA LEU A 131 10.58 13.34 13.44
C LEU A 131 9.81 12.18 12.81
N SER A 132 9.56 12.21 11.52
CA SER A 132 8.77 11.17 10.80
C SER A 132 9.61 9.96 10.44
N THR A 133 10.92 10.10 10.28
CA THR A 133 11.82 9.04 9.88
C THR A 133 11.80 7.88 10.88
N GLY A 134 11.55 6.67 10.40
CA GLY A 134 11.51 5.44 11.20
C GLY A 134 10.31 5.34 12.15
N ARG A 135 9.29 6.19 11.99
CA ARG A 135 8.05 6.16 12.76
C ARG A 135 6.88 5.77 11.87
N ILE A 136 5.83 5.23 12.48
CA ILE A 136 4.57 4.96 11.80
C ILE A 136 3.79 6.25 11.71
N GLY A 137 3.39 6.58 10.49
CA GLY A 137 2.54 7.70 10.19
C GLY A 137 1.06 7.36 10.25
N CYS A 138 0.24 8.39 10.39
CA CYS A 138 -1.20 8.30 10.22
C CYS A 138 -1.71 9.57 9.55
N TRP A 139 -2.88 9.45 8.94
CA TRP A 139 -3.58 10.58 8.35
C TRP A 139 -4.85 10.88 9.14
N MET A 140 -4.87 12.02 9.82
CA MET A 140 -6.04 12.52 10.54
C MET A 140 -6.85 13.44 9.62
N ILE A 141 -7.64 12.86 8.72
CA ILE A 141 -8.43 13.61 7.74
C ILE A 141 -9.86 13.89 8.20
N THR A 142 -10.40 13.10 9.13
CA THR A 142 -11.77 13.25 9.61
C THR A 142 -11.89 14.46 10.52
N HIS A 143 -12.77 15.39 10.16
CA HIS A 143 -13.10 16.56 10.95
C HIS A 143 -14.46 16.36 11.66
N PRO A 144 -14.64 16.81 12.90
CA PRO A 144 -15.91 16.63 13.64
C PRO A 144 -17.14 17.20 12.90
N ASP A 145 -16.98 18.32 12.21
CA ASP A 145 -18.06 19.06 11.55
C ASP A 145 -18.06 18.89 10.02
N LYS A 146 -17.14 18.10 9.46
CA LYS A 146 -16.96 17.90 8.01
C LYS A 146 -16.88 16.41 7.69
N GLY A 147 -17.51 16.02 6.58
CA GLY A 147 -17.47 14.65 6.08
C GLY A 147 -16.51 14.47 4.91
N THR A 148 -17.03 13.99 3.79
CA THR A 148 -16.27 13.78 2.55
C THR A 148 -15.92 15.05 1.78
N ASP A 149 -16.38 16.19 2.24
CA ASP A 149 -16.19 17.53 1.68
C ASP A 149 -14.84 18.16 2.09
N VAL A 150 -13.79 17.34 2.13
CA VAL A 150 -12.44 17.78 2.53
C VAL A 150 -11.87 18.92 1.69
N GLY A 151 -12.40 19.13 0.48
CA GLY A 151 -12.05 20.28 -0.36
C GLY A 151 -12.72 21.59 0.03
N ALA A 152 -13.67 21.56 0.97
CA ALA A 152 -14.42 22.73 1.45
C ALA A 152 -13.93 23.24 2.83
N PHE A 153 -12.70 22.92 3.22
CA PHE A 153 -12.10 23.51 4.38
C PHE A 153 -11.93 25.02 4.14
N ASP A 154 -12.63 25.85 4.88
CA ASP A 154 -12.35 27.28 4.98
C ASP A 154 -11.01 27.41 5.70
N MET A 155 -9.96 27.72 4.94
CA MET A 155 -8.65 28.06 5.48
C MET A 155 -8.62 29.55 5.82
#